data_6941f149bc4d1fade812318a9f1673ee
#
_entry.id   6941f149bc4d1fade812318a9f1673ee
#
_cell.length_a   1.000
_cell.length_b   1.000
_cell.length_c   1.000
_cell.angle_alpha   90.00
_cell.angle_beta   90.00
_cell.angle_gamma   90.00
#
_symmetry.space_group_name_H-M   'P 1'
#
loop_
_entity.id
_entity.type
_entity.pdbx_description
1 polymer ?
#
loop_
_entity_poly.entity_id
_entity_poly.type
_entity_poly.pdbx_seq_one_letter_code
_entity_poly.pdbx_strand_id
1 'polypeptide(L)'
;MGVRGETVGKLWQWLRLNVRHASLVSCLALLVVLPAQAAQLVLHTEENPPMNFSRDGELTGFSTEVVRELAVRTGDTVRLELGPWTRGYGKAMSTANVGVFTTARIAEREQAFQWVGPLTHTRTRFYTHKGAGLRIDSLEQAAHAGRLVLQRNWYTHEYLLARGFTNLYTVTAPDKMMQVFSKHRADLLAASDYALPELLAMVGMRPEQVEAQFVFLEHDTYLAFSLATARSIVERWQVALDEMKRDGEFTAIYRRWFPEQPLPAWLLSGSR
;
A
#
# COMPACT_ATOMS: atom_id res chain seq x y z
N MET A 1 -22.25 -59.77 -60.77
CA MET A 1 -21.47 -59.91 -59.50
C MET A 1 -20.46 -58.81 -59.44
N GLY A 2 -20.63 -57.81 -58.57
CA GLY A 2 -19.67 -56.71 -58.49
C GLY A 2 -20.15 -55.43 -57.78
N VAL A 3 -20.87 -55.48 -56.62
CA VAL A 3 -21.35 -54.33 -55.94
C VAL A 3 -21.07 -54.38 -54.40
N ARG A 4 -20.14 -55.20 -53.92
CA ARG A 4 -19.88 -55.29 -52.45
C ARG A 4 -18.53 -54.71 -51.97
N GLY A 5 -17.68 -54.17 -52.87
CA GLY A 5 -16.33 -53.69 -52.47
C GLY A 5 -16.22 -52.19 -52.13
N GLU A 6 -17.05 -51.34 -52.68
CA GLU A 6 -16.89 -49.86 -52.54
C GLU A 6 -17.45 -49.26 -51.24
N THR A 7 -18.45 -49.89 -50.64
CA THR A 7 -19.08 -49.39 -49.42
C THR A 7 -18.20 -49.53 -48.16
N VAL A 8 -17.40 -50.59 -48.09
CA VAL A 8 -16.52 -50.82 -46.91
C VAL A 8 -15.34 -49.91 -46.92
N GLY A 9 -14.77 -49.55 -48.09
CA GLY A 9 -13.66 -48.64 -48.21
C GLY A 9 -13.99 -47.14 -47.71
N LYS A 10 -15.19 -46.70 -48.06
CA LYS A 10 -15.67 -45.36 -47.65
C LYS A 10 -15.96 -45.27 -46.17
N LEU A 11 -16.44 -46.39 -45.57
CA LEU A 11 -16.71 -46.43 -44.12
C LEU A 11 -15.41 -46.33 -43.26
N TRP A 12 -14.34 -47.04 -43.74
CA TRP A 12 -13.03 -47.01 -43.11
C TRP A 12 -12.30 -45.67 -43.28
N GLN A 13 -12.48 -44.94 -44.37
CA GLN A 13 -11.98 -43.63 -44.58
C GLN A 13 -12.70 -42.60 -43.70
N TRP A 14 -14.01 -42.69 -43.55
CA TRP A 14 -14.82 -41.81 -42.71
C TRP A 14 -14.49 -41.99 -41.23
N LEU A 15 -14.32 -43.24 -40.77
CA LEU A 15 -13.88 -43.57 -39.40
C LEU A 15 -12.46 -43.03 -39.09
N ARG A 16 -11.52 -43.13 -40.04
CA ARG A 16 -10.16 -42.61 -39.83
C ARG A 16 -10.08 -41.10 -39.79
N LEU A 17 -10.92 -40.40 -40.54
CA LEU A 17 -11.01 -38.92 -40.50
C LEU A 17 -11.63 -38.44 -39.20
N ASN A 18 -12.70 -39.05 -38.73
CA ASN A 18 -13.37 -38.67 -37.50
C ASN A 18 -12.53 -38.96 -36.23
N VAL A 19 -11.78 -40.03 -36.19
CA VAL A 19 -10.86 -40.37 -35.08
C VAL A 19 -9.71 -39.37 -35.00
N ARG A 20 -9.18 -38.90 -36.16
CA ARG A 20 -8.13 -37.86 -36.17
C ARG A 20 -8.63 -36.50 -35.70
N HIS A 21 -9.87 -36.13 -36.03
CA HIS A 21 -10.47 -34.87 -35.57
C HIS A 21 -10.89 -34.94 -34.11
N ALA A 22 -11.38 -36.06 -33.62
CA ALA A 22 -11.68 -36.26 -32.20
C ALA A 22 -10.42 -36.24 -31.33
N SER A 23 -9.29 -36.75 -31.79
CA SER A 23 -8.01 -36.70 -31.08
C SER A 23 -7.41 -35.29 -31.05
N LEU A 24 -7.58 -34.50 -32.11
CA LEU A 24 -7.12 -33.09 -32.15
C LEU A 24 -7.96 -32.17 -31.26
N VAL A 25 -9.27 -32.40 -31.19
CA VAL A 25 -10.16 -31.61 -30.30
C VAL A 25 -9.93 -32.00 -28.83
N SER A 26 -9.62 -33.27 -28.52
CA SER A 26 -9.28 -33.73 -27.17
C SER A 26 -7.92 -33.17 -26.67
N CYS A 27 -6.93 -32.97 -27.57
CA CYS A 27 -5.67 -32.35 -27.21
C CYS A 27 -5.77 -30.82 -27.01
N LEU A 28 -6.73 -30.15 -27.66
CA LEU A 28 -6.93 -28.71 -27.50
C LEU A 28 -7.74 -28.37 -26.23
N ALA A 29 -8.47 -29.34 -25.67
CA ALA A 29 -9.23 -29.15 -24.41
C ALA A 29 -8.40 -29.36 -23.15
N LEU A 30 -7.15 -29.79 -23.23
CA LEU A 30 -6.17 -29.77 -22.15
C LEU A 30 -5.36 -28.45 -22.18
N LEU A 31 -6.01 -27.32 -22.34
CA LEU A 31 -5.49 -26.07 -21.81
C LEU A 31 -5.48 -26.24 -20.29
N VAL A 32 -4.34 -26.71 -19.79
CA VAL A 32 -4.00 -26.84 -18.39
C VAL A 32 -4.28 -25.48 -17.76
N VAL A 33 -5.43 -25.35 -17.11
CA VAL A 33 -5.63 -24.32 -16.09
C VAL A 33 -4.65 -24.70 -14.98
N LEU A 34 -3.40 -24.25 -15.11
CA LEU A 34 -2.44 -24.33 -14.02
C LEU A 34 -3.12 -23.62 -12.85
N PRO A 35 -3.38 -24.29 -11.73
CA PRO A 35 -3.91 -23.61 -10.57
C PRO A 35 -2.93 -22.48 -10.26
N ALA A 36 -3.44 -21.28 -10.13
CA ALA A 36 -2.63 -20.14 -9.65
C ALA A 36 -2.01 -20.58 -8.34
N GLN A 37 -0.72 -20.90 -8.37
CA GLN A 37 -0.03 -21.41 -7.20
C GLN A 37 -0.04 -20.31 -6.15
N ALA A 38 -0.60 -20.59 -4.96
CA ALA A 38 -0.62 -19.68 -3.86
C ALA A 38 0.81 -19.21 -3.53
N ALA A 39 1.03 -17.92 -3.56
CA ALA A 39 2.34 -17.36 -3.23
C ALA A 39 2.54 -17.29 -1.72
N GLN A 40 3.78 -17.45 -1.28
CA GLN A 40 4.17 -17.12 0.08
C GLN A 40 4.75 -15.70 0.09
N LEU A 41 4.07 -14.80 0.78
CA LEU A 41 4.41 -13.39 0.83
C LEU A 41 4.80 -12.99 2.26
N VAL A 42 5.74 -12.07 2.39
CA VAL A 42 6.08 -11.42 3.65
C VAL A 42 5.81 -9.93 3.50
N LEU A 43 4.83 -9.42 4.24
CA LEU A 43 4.44 -8.03 4.16
C LEU A 43 4.78 -7.32 5.47
N HIS A 44 5.67 -6.35 5.37
CA HIS A 44 6.13 -5.56 6.51
C HIS A 44 5.30 -4.29 6.68
N THR A 45 5.22 -3.83 7.92
CA THR A 45 4.69 -2.53 8.29
C THR A 45 5.35 -2.02 9.57
N GLU A 46 5.04 -0.78 9.94
CA GLU A 46 5.48 -0.14 11.17
C GLU A 46 4.30 0.27 12.05
N GLU A 47 4.56 0.73 13.27
CA GLU A 47 3.55 1.36 14.13
C GLU A 47 3.11 2.69 13.52
N ASN A 48 1.87 2.73 13.03
CA ASN A 48 1.25 3.89 12.40
C ASN A 48 -0.28 3.85 12.59
N PRO A 49 -0.79 4.00 13.83
CA PRO A 49 -2.23 4.02 14.07
C PRO A 49 -2.88 5.24 13.39
N PRO A 50 -4.11 5.11 12.91
CA PRO A 50 -4.99 3.93 12.95
C PRO A 50 -4.81 2.98 11.76
N MET A 51 -3.78 3.16 10.92
CA MET A 51 -3.56 2.40 9.68
C MET A 51 -3.08 0.96 9.96
N ASN A 52 -2.05 0.82 10.77
CA ASN A 52 -1.41 -0.43 11.14
C ASN A 52 -0.66 -0.26 12.46
N PHE A 53 -0.98 -1.05 13.45
CA PHE A 53 -0.41 -0.94 14.79
C PHE A 53 -0.68 -2.21 15.61
N SER A 54 0.01 -2.35 16.73
CA SER A 54 -0.25 -3.43 17.69
C SER A 54 -1.29 -2.99 18.71
N ARG A 55 -2.30 -3.85 18.93
CA ARG A 55 -3.24 -3.74 20.04
C ARG A 55 -3.33 -5.10 20.72
N ASP A 56 -3.06 -5.14 22.01
CA ASP A 56 -3.07 -6.39 22.82
C ASP A 56 -2.14 -7.50 22.26
N GLY A 57 -1.03 -7.09 21.63
CA GLY A 57 -0.06 -8.00 21.01
C GLY A 57 -0.41 -8.44 19.59
N GLU A 58 -1.57 -8.05 19.06
CA GLU A 58 -1.99 -8.38 17.71
C GLU A 58 -1.88 -7.17 16.76
N LEU A 59 -1.38 -7.42 15.55
CA LEU A 59 -1.34 -6.41 14.50
C LEU A 59 -2.76 -6.13 14.01
N THR A 60 -3.18 -4.88 14.03
CA THR A 60 -4.50 -4.41 13.62
C THR A 60 -4.41 -3.08 12.85
N GLY A 61 -5.53 -2.50 12.48
CA GLY A 61 -5.63 -1.23 11.78
C GLY A 61 -6.26 -1.35 10.40
N PHE A 62 -6.65 -0.22 9.85
CA PHE A 62 -7.33 -0.15 8.55
C PHE A 62 -6.60 -0.92 7.45
N SER A 63 -5.34 -0.56 7.22
CA SER A 63 -4.55 -1.19 6.14
C SER A 63 -4.25 -2.66 6.43
N THR A 64 -4.14 -3.04 7.70
CA THR A 64 -3.96 -4.44 8.11
C THR A 64 -5.19 -5.28 7.77
N GLU A 65 -6.40 -4.77 8.01
CA GLU A 65 -7.64 -5.46 7.65
C GLU A 65 -7.77 -5.60 6.12
N VAL A 66 -7.49 -4.52 5.37
CA VAL A 66 -7.49 -4.56 3.89
C VAL A 66 -6.52 -5.62 3.37
N VAL A 67 -5.28 -5.65 3.88
CA VAL A 67 -4.26 -6.63 3.44
C VAL A 67 -4.66 -8.06 3.78
N ARG A 68 -5.27 -8.30 4.94
CA ARG A 68 -5.79 -9.63 5.31
C ARG A 68 -6.91 -10.09 4.38
N GLU A 69 -7.84 -9.21 4.06
CA GLU A 69 -8.92 -9.52 3.12
C GLU A 69 -8.37 -9.82 1.72
N LEU A 70 -7.38 -9.05 1.25
CA LEU A 70 -6.72 -9.32 -0.02
C LEU A 70 -6.02 -10.70 -0.03
N ALA A 71 -5.38 -11.09 1.07
CA ALA A 71 -4.78 -12.42 1.20
C ALA A 71 -5.84 -13.54 1.08
N VAL A 72 -7.00 -13.36 1.70
CA VAL A 72 -8.13 -14.31 1.59
C VAL A 72 -8.61 -14.40 0.15
N ARG A 73 -8.83 -13.27 -0.53
CA ARG A 73 -9.35 -13.22 -1.91
C ARG A 73 -8.39 -13.81 -2.94
N THR A 74 -7.09 -13.58 -2.74
CA THR A 74 -6.07 -14.11 -3.65
C THR A 74 -5.69 -15.56 -3.38
N GLY A 75 -6.02 -16.09 -2.18
CA GLY A 75 -5.62 -17.41 -1.72
C GLY A 75 -4.12 -17.50 -1.38
N ASP A 76 -3.42 -16.37 -1.30
CA ASP A 76 -1.98 -16.35 -0.99
C ASP A 76 -1.75 -16.50 0.53
N THR A 77 -0.66 -17.19 0.88
CA THR A 77 -0.21 -17.28 2.27
C THR A 77 0.61 -16.03 2.61
N VAL A 78 0.15 -15.26 3.59
CA VAL A 78 0.79 -14.00 3.95
C VAL A 78 1.27 -14.03 5.40
N ARG A 79 2.53 -13.69 5.61
CA ARG A 79 3.08 -13.40 6.93
C ARG A 79 3.22 -11.88 7.08
N LEU A 80 2.49 -11.31 8.04
CA LEU A 80 2.56 -9.90 8.39
C LEU A 80 3.64 -9.69 9.43
N GLU A 81 4.54 -8.73 9.22
CA GLU A 81 5.61 -8.38 10.14
C GLU A 81 5.55 -6.90 10.53
N LEU A 82 5.27 -6.66 11.82
CA LEU A 82 5.37 -5.34 12.42
C LEU A 82 6.81 -5.10 12.89
N GLY A 83 7.39 -3.95 12.54
CA GLY A 83 8.75 -3.63 12.97
C GLY A 83 9.24 -2.29 12.42
N PRO A 84 10.52 -1.95 12.64
CA PRO A 84 11.08 -0.69 12.16
C PRO A 84 10.93 -0.54 10.64
N TRP A 85 10.41 0.62 10.21
CA TRP A 85 10.20 0.96 8.79
C TRP A 85 11.40 0.62 7.91
N THR A 86 12.59 1.10 8.30
CA THR A 86 13.82 0.94 7.52
C THR A 86 14.17 -0.52 7.23
N ARG A 87 13.83 -1.44 8.15
CA ARG A 87 14.07 -2.88 7.96
C ARG A 87 13.13 -3.47 6.91
N GLY A 88 11.82 -3.22 7.05
CA GLY A 88 10.81 -3.71 6.11
C GLY A 88 11.03 -3.12 4.71
N TYR A 89 11.24 -1.83 4.64
CA TYR A 89 11.51 -1.10 3.40
C TYR A 89 12.75 -1.65 2.68
N GLY A 90 13.88 -1.82 3.40
CA GLY A 90 15.09 -2.38 2.82
C GLY A 90 14.93 -3.80 2.29
N LYS A 91 14.15 -4.66 2.97
CA LYS A 91 13.83 -6.01 2.48
C LYS A 91 12.96 -5.96 1.23
N ALA A 92 11.93 -5.10 1.20
CA ALA A 92 11.06 -4.95 0.05
C ALA A 92 11.79 -4.38 -1.18
N MET A 93 12.85 -3.61 -1.00
CA MET A 93 13.71 -3.13 -2.09
C MET A 93 14.48 -4.24 -2.80
N SER A 94 14.76 -5.37 -2.16
CA SER A 94 15.76 -6.34 -2.63
C SER A 94 15.29 -7.79 -2.68
N THR A 95 14.19 -8.15 -2.03
CA THR A 95 13.79 -9.55 -1.84
C THR A 95 12.47 -9.84 -2.54
N ALA A 96 12.44 -10.85 -3.40
CA ALA A 96 11.21 -11.30 -4.05
C ALA A 96 10.16 -11.74 -3.03
N ASN A 97 8.89 -11.52 -3.35
CA ASN A 97 7.75 -11.85 -2.49
C ASN A 97 7.73 -11.11 -1.13
N VAL A 98 8.48 -10.03 -1.04
CA VAL A 98 8.45 -9.13 0.11
C VAL A 98 7.81 -7.81 -0.30
N GLY A 99 6.98 -7.26 0.57
CA GLY A 99 6.36 -5.95 0.39
C GLY A 99 6.29 -5.16 1.69
N VAL A 100 5.96 -3.89 1.56
CA VAL A 100 5.60 -2.99 2.66
C VAL A 100 4.25 -2.36 2.37
N PHE A 101 3.40 -2.20 3.38
CA PHE A 101 2.09 -1.58 3.20
C PHE A 101 1.93 -0.29 4.00
N THR A 102 0.90 0.48 3.66
CA THR A 102 0.73 1.88 4.06
C THR A 102 1.90 2.76 3.58
N THR A 103 2.38 2.43 2.39
CA THR A 103 3.53 3.09 1.79
C THR A 103 3.08 4.30 0.98
N ALA A 104 3.59 5.47 1.30
CA ALA A 104 3.37 6.68 0.49
C ALA A 104 3.97 6.48 -0.90
N ARG A 105 3.14 6.60 -1.95
CA ARG A 105 3.59 6.59 -3.34
C ARG A 105 3.90 8.02 -3.74
N ILE A 106 5.17 8.35 -3.72
CA ILE A 106 5.72 9.66 -4.08
C ILE A 106 6.72 9.49 -5.24
N ALA A 107 7.04 10.59 -5.91
CA ALA A 107 7.94 10.57 -7.08
C ALA A 107 9.28 9.90 -6.78
N GLU A 108 9.81 10.14 -5.58
CA GLU A 108 11.09 9.59 -5.10
C GLU A 108 11.08 8.06 -4.96
N ARG A 109 9.89 7.43 -4.88
CA ARG A 109 9.71 5.98 -4.71
C ARG A 109 9.10 5.29 -5.92
N GLU A 110 8.65 6.04 -6.92
CA GLU A 110 7.86 5.51 -8.05
C GLU A 110 8.52 4.31 -8.73
N GLN A 111 9.82 4.39 -8.97
CA GLN A 111 10.60 3.37 -9.68
C GLN A 111 11.14 2.25 -8.76
N ALA A 112 10.87 2.33 -7.45
CA ALA A 112 11.45 1.42 -6.47
C ALA A 112 10.61 0.15 -6.23
N PHE A 113 9.33 0.18 -6.60
CA PHE A 113 8.35 -0.86 -6.26
C PHE A 113 7.36 -1.15 -7.39
N GLN A 114 6.68 -2.28 -7.25
CA GLN A 114 5.42 -2.57 -7.92
C GLN A 114 4.28 -2.26 -6.94
N TRP A 115 3.27 -1.53 -7.39
CA TRP A 115 2.27 -0.90 -6.53
C TRP A 115 0.91 -1.59 -6.63
N VAL A 116 0.25 -1.80 -5.47
CA VAL A 116 -1.14 -2.21 -5.36
C VAL A 116 -1.88 -1.16 -4.52
N GLY A 117 -2.91 -0.55 -5.09
CA GLY A 117 -3.62 0.54 -4.43
C GLY A 117 -4.55 1.31 -5.37
N PRO A 118 -4.96 2.52 -4.97
CA PRO A 118 -4.65 3.18 -3.70
C PRO A 118 -5.41 2.58 -2.51
N LEU A 119 -4.85 2.75 -1.28
CA LEU A 119 -5.49 2.34 -0.03
C LEU A 119 -6.12 3.53 0.71
N THR A 120 -5.38 4.63 0.88
CA THR A 120 -5.90 5.86 1.50
C THR A 120 -5.36 7.09 0.79
N HIS A 121 -6.09 8.18 0.88
CA HIS A 121 -5.61 9.51 0.52
C HIS A 121 -5.11 10.22 1.77
N THR A 122 -3.95 10.84 1.71
CA THR A 122 -3.27 11.44 2.87
C THR A 122 -2.80 12.85 2.55
N ARG A 123 -3.08 13.78 3.45
CA ARG A 123 -2.54 15.14 3.42
C ARG A 123 -1.52 15.30 4.52
N THR A 124 -0.38 15.84 4.18
CA THR A 124 0.75 16.07 5.09
C THR A 124 0.98 17.57 5.22
N ARG A 125 1.12 18.00 6.49
CA ARG A 125 1.28 19.41 6.87
C ARG A 125 2.53 19.60 7.69
N PHE A 126 2.94 20.87 7.77
CA PHE A 126 3.75 21.32 8.88
C PHE A 126 2.86 21.71 10.06
N TYR A 127 3.38 21.49 11.25
CA TYR A 127 2.77 21.90 12.50
C TYR A 127 3.80 22.66 13.33
N THR A 128 3.34 23.72 14.00
CA THR A 128 4.13 24.52 14.96
C THR A 128 3.51 24.40 16.33
N HIS A 129 4.23 24.78 17.37
CA HIS A 129 3.63 24.98 18.68
C HIS A 129 2.65 26.16 18.64
N LYS A 130 1.52 26.03 19.34
CA LYS A 130 0.55 27.11 19.43
C LYS A 130 1.18 28.34 20.07
N GLY A 131 0.96 29.50 19.45
CA GLY A 131 1.52 30.77 19.93
C GLY A 131 3.00 30.95 19.63
N ALA A 132 3.63 30.11 18.82
CA ALA A 132 5.03 30.30 18.40
C ALA A 132 5.24 31.53 17.49
N GLY A 133 4.15 32.11 16.98
CA GLY A 133 4.23 33.26 16.08
C GLY A 133 4.77 32.95 14.69
N LEU A 134 4.91 31.65 14.37
CA LEU A 134 5.36 31.19 13.07
C LEU A 134 4.16 31.00 12.14
N ARG A 135 4.22 31.58 10.97
CA ARG A 135 3.29 31.34 9.88
C ARG A 135 4.03 30.80 8.67
N ILE A 136 3.64 29.62 8.22
CA ILE A 136 4.28 28.89 7.14
C ILE A 136 3.26 28.65 6.03
N ASP A 137 3.40 29.35 4.93
CA ASP A 137 2.49 29.29 3.78
C ASP A 137 3.16 28.67 2.53
N SER A 138 4.46 28.33 2.61
CA SER A 138 5.21 27.74 1.49
C SER A 138 6.35 26.81 1.95
N LEU A 139 6.85 25.97 1.06
CA LEU A 139 8.04 25.16 1.30
C LEU A 139 9.28 26.03 1.55
N GLU A 140 9.42 27.13 0.83
CA GLU A 140 10.54 28.08 1.00
C GLU A 140 10.56 28.64 2.42
N GLN A 141 9.42 29.10 2.93
CA GLN A 141 9.32 29.60 4.31
C GLN A 141 9.65 28.47 5.31
N ALA A 142 9.14 27.25 5.11
CA ALA A 142 9.42 26.12 5.98
C ALA A 142 10.92 25.75 6.01
N ALA A 143 11.63 25.89 4.88
CA ALA A 143 13.06 25.63 4.82
C ALA A 143 13.92 26.61 5.66
N HIS A 144 13.36 27.79 6.01
CA HIS A 144 14.03 28.83 6.77
C HIS A 144 13.41 29.07 8.17
N ALA A 145 12.32 28.38 8.52
CA ALA A 145 11.52 28.62 9.73
C ALA A 145 12.06 27.94 11.01
N GLY A 146 13.34 27.61 11.05
CA GLY A 146 13.95 26.90 12.17
C GLY A 146 14.07 25.40 11.94
N ARG A 147 14.23 24.65 13.03
CA ARG A 147 14.49 23.21 12.97
C ARG A 147 13.21 22.42 12.71
N LEU A 148 13.22 21.59 11.69
CA LEU A 148 12.14 20.67 11.36
C LEU A 148 12.51 19.25 11.81
N VAL A 149 11.76 18.68 12.75
CA VAL A 149 11.96 17.28 13.18
C VAL A 149 11.12 16.33 12.37
N LEU A 150 11.73 15.21 11.97
CA LEU A 150 11.06 14.13 11.26
C LEU A 150 11.81 12.79 11.42
N GLN A 151 11.13 11.71 11.10
CA GLN A 151 11.76 10.39 11.15
C GLN A 151 12.59 10.15 9.89
N ARG A 152 13.79 9.59 10.08
CA ARG A 152 14.70 9.23 8.99
C ARG A 152 14.08 8.17 8.09
N ASN A 153 14.25 8.35 6.77
CA ASN A 153 13.74 7.44 5.73
C ASN A 153 12.21 7.30 5.69
N TRP A 154 11.47 8.19 6.34
CA TRP A 154 10.07 8.38 6.03
C TRP A 154 9.91 9.18 4.73
N TYR A 155 8.72 9.08 4.11
CA TYR A 155 8.42 9.81 2.87
C TYR A 155 8.60 11.33 3.01
N THR A 156 8.29 11.89 4.17
CA THR A 156 8.51 13.31 4.48
C THR A 156 9.99 13.68 4.43
N HIS A 157 10.87 12.81 4.95
CA HIS A 157 12.32 13.01 4.88
C HIS A 157 12.82 12.98 3.43
N GLU A 158 12.43 11.95 2.68
CA GLU A 158 12.85 11.78 1.28
C GLU A 158 12.35 12.96 0.42
N TYR A 159 11.05 13.32 0.57
CA TYR A 159 10.43 14.41 -0.16
C TYR A 159 11.10 15.77 0.09
N LEU A 160 11.38 16.10 1.36
CA LEU A 160 11.96 17.40 1.72
C LEU A 160 13.46 17.45 1.41
N LEU A 161 14.18 16.34 1.60
CA LEU A 161 15.60 16.24 1.23
C LEU A 161 15.79 16.44 -0.27
N ALA A 162 14.95 15.83 -1.11
CA ALA A 162 14.99 16.00 -2.57
C ALA A 162 14.71 17.45 -3.02
N ARG A 163 14.09 18.26 -2.15
CA ARG A 163 13.81 19.70 -2.37
C ARG A 163 14.82 20.64 -1.72
N GLY A 164 15.96 20.08 -1.27
CA GLY A 164 17.08 20.86 -0.77
C GLY A 164 16.93 21.40 0.65
N PHE A 165 16.03 20.84 1.46
CA PHE A 165 15.91 21.23 2.88
C PHE A 165 17.18 20.87 3.65
N THR A 166 17.74 21.84 4.36
CA THR A 166 18.95 21.69 5.18
C THR A 166 18.67 21.81 6.68
N ASN A 167 17.49 22.25 7.07
CA ASN A 167 17.05 22.43 8.46
C ASN A 167 16.43 21.16 9.08
N LEU A 168 16.64 19.99 8.45
CA LEU A 168 16.08 18.71 8.88
C LEU A 168 16.83 18.15 10.10
N TYR A 169 16.09 17.86 11.16
CA TYR A 169 16.58 17.12 12.32
C TYR A 169 15.96 15.73 12.35
N THR A 170 16.72 14.72 11.94
CA THR A 170 16.20 13.38 11.79
C THR A 170 16.43 12.51 13.02
N VAL A 171 15.41 11.75 13.38
CA VAL A 171 15.43 10.73 14.44
C VAL A 171 15.06 9.35 13.87
N THR A 172 15.18 8.30 14.67
CA THR A 172 15.02 6.92 14.21
C THR A 172 13.62 6.34 14.50
N ALA A 173 12.82 7.00 15.33
CA ALA A 173 11.51 6.50 15.77
C ALA A 173 10.54 7.65 16.05
N PRO A 174 9.20 7.44 15.89
CA PRO A 174 8.18 8.45 16.09
C PRO A 174 8.17 9.02 17.52
N ASP A 175 8.35 8.17 18.53
CA ASP A 175 8.40 8.59 19.94
C ASP A 175 9.54 9.59 20.19
N LYS A 176 10.72 9.37 19.57
CA LYS A 176 11.86 10.30 19.64
C LYS A 176 11.56 11.61 18.92
N MET A 177 10.89 11.54 17.76
CA MET A 177 10.44 12.71 17.02
C MET A 177 9.55 13.59 17.92
N MET A 178 8.55 12.98 18.52
CA MET A 178 7.62 13.70 19.40
C MET A 178 8.26 14.20 20.70
N GLN A 179 9.22 13.45 21.29
CA GLN A 179 10.02 13.93 22.43
C GLN A 179 10.84 15.19 22.10
N VAL A 180 11.40 15.26 20.88
CA VAL A 180 12.14 16.45 20.43
C VAL A 180 11.19 17.63 20.24
N PHE A 181 10.05 17.41 19.57
CA PHE A 181 9.06 18.45 19.34
C PHE A 181 8.45 18.96 20.64
N SER A 182 7.91 18.09 21.49
CA SER A 182 7.23 18.47 22.74
C SER A 182 8.12 19.27 23.71
N LYS A 183 9.45 19.10 23.63
CA LYS A 183 10.44 19.86 24.44
C LYS A 183 10.93 21.14 23.77
N HIS A 184 10.23 21.64 22.75
CA HIS A 184 10.62 22.83 21.99
C HIS A 184 12.08 22.80 21.45
N ARG A 185 12.57 21.58 21.09
CA ARG A 185 13.90 21.42 20.47
C ARG A 185 13.84 21.40 18.95
N ALA A 186 12.64 21.46 18.41
CA ALA A 186 12.32 21.70 17.01
C ALA A 186 11.14 22.66 16.92
N ASP A 187 11.15 23.52 15.92
CA ASP A 187 10.15 24.55 15.68
C ASP A 187 8.99 24.01 14.86
N LEU A 188 9.31 23.04 13.99
CA LEU A 188 8.39 22.42 13.04
C LEU A 188 8.34 20.90 13.22
N LEU A 189 7.14 20.36 13.04
CA LEU A 189 6.86 18.94 12.89
C LEU A 189 6.19 18.72 11.52
N ALA A 190 6.58 17.69 10.78
CA ALA A 190 5.88 17.25 9.58
C ALA A 190 5.10 15.97 9.87
N ALA A 191 3.78 15.99 9.73
CA ALA A 191 2.92 14.85 9.99
C ALA A 191 1.71 14.83 9.05
N SER A 192 1.16 13.63 8.81
CA SER A 192 -0.12 13.49 8.14
C SER A 192 -1.28 13.83 9.09
N ASP A 193 -2.39 14.26 8.49
CA ASP A 193 -3.62 14.58 9.23
C ASP A 193 -4.11 13.35 10.05
N TYR A 194 -3.92 12.12 9.54
CA TYR A 194 -4.29 10.89 10.23
C TYR A 194 -3.39 10.55 11.43
N ALA A 195 -2.08 10.76 11.29
CA ALA A 195 -1.12 10.35 12.30
C ALA A 195 -0.99 11.36 13.45
N LEU A 196 -1.34 12.62 13.22
CA LEU A 196 -1.11 13.69 14.20
C LEU A 196 -1.72 13.41 15.58
N PRO A 197 -3.00 12.99 15.72
CA PRO A 197 -3.59 12.76 17.03
C PRO A 197 -2.80 11.74 17.86
N GLU A 198 -2.42 10.62 17.24
CA GLU A 198 -1.66 9.55 17.90
C GLU A 198 -0.23 9.98 18.23
N LEU A 199 0.41 10.71 17.33
CA LEU A 199 1.74 11.27 17.58
C LEU A 199 1.73 12.19 18.79
N LEU A 200 0.74 13.08 18.89
CA LEU A 200 0.59 13.98 20.05
C LEU A 200 0.34 13.18 21.34
N ALA A 201 -0.51 12.15 21.27
CA ALA A 201 -0.82 11.30 22.43
C ALA A 201 0.42 10.60 23.01
N MET A 202 1.39 10.21 22.16
CA MET A 202 2.66 9.58 22.61
C MET A 202 3.43 10.42 23.64
N VAL A 203 3.22 11.72 23.65
CA VAL A 203 3.93 12.67 24.56
C VAL A 203 2.97 13.45 25.45
N GLY A 204 1.70 13.07 25.51
CA GLY A 204 0.68 13.71 26.32
C GLY A 204 0.28 15.11 25.84
N MET A 205 0.54 15.43 24.58
CA MET A 205 0.10 16.68 23.95
C MET A 205 -1.33 16.55 23.41
N ARG A 206 -2.04 17.65 23.37
CA ARG A 206 -3.38 17.75 22.79
C ARG A 206 -3.35 18.54 21.48
N PRO A 207 -4.30 18.31 20.55
CA PRO A 207 -4.38 19.03 19.27
C PRO A 207 -4.38 20.55 19.40
N GLU A 208 -4.96 21.09 20.49
CA GLU A 208 -5.03 22.55 20.73
C GLU A 208 -3.67 23.18 21.06
N GLN A 209 -2.65 22.39 21.33
CA GLN A 209 -1.28 22.86 21.63
C GLN A 209 -0.42 23.01 20.37
N VAL A 210 -0.94 22.67 19.21
CA VAL A 210 -0.26 22.84 17.93
C VAL A 210 -1.10 23.66 16.96
N GLU A 211 -0.44 24.29 16.00
CA GLU A 211 -1.07 25.04 14.92
C GLU A 211 -0.72 24.37 13.59
N ALA A 212 -1.76 23.96 12.85
CA ALA A 212 -1.62 23.44 11.50
C ALA A 212 -1.20 24.57 10.55
N GLN A 213 -0.13 24.33 9.81
CA GLN A 213 0.33 25.19 8.73
C GLN A 213 -0.21 24.67 7.38
N PHE A 214 0.39 25.05 6.25
CA PHE A 214 -0.12 24.62 4.95
C PHE A 214 0.13 23.13 4.65
N VAL A 215 -0.71 22.55 3.79
CA VAL A 215 -0.49 21.21 3.22
C VAL A 215 0.60 21.29 2.17
N PHE A 216 1.71 20.62 2.41
CA PHE A 216 2.82 20.64 1.45
C PHE A 216 2.90 19.40 0.58
N LEU A 217 2.19 18.33 0.95
CA LEU A 217 2.17 17.08 0.19
C LEU A 217 0.81 16.41 0.34
N GLU A 218 0.21 16.09 -0.79
CA GLU A 218 -0.93 15.17 -0.89
C GLU A 218 -0.49 13.93 -1.65
N HIS A 219 -0.81 12.76 -1.15
CA HIS A 219 -0.44 11.49 -1.74
C HIS A 219 -1.38 10.39 -1.32
N ASP A 220 -1.41 9.34 -2.12
CA ASP A 220 -2.08 8.11 -1.74
C ASP A 220 -1.09 7.10 -1.15
N THR A 221 -1.60 6.24 -0.25
CA THR A 221 -0.81 5.12 0.27
C THR A 221 -1.15 3.83 -0.48
N TYR A 222 -0.19 2.95 -0.56
CA TYR A 222 -0.23 1.71 -1.33
C TYR A 222 0.39 0.55 -0.54
N LEU A 223 0.13 -0.67 -1.00
CA LEU A 223 0.98 -1.82 -0.77
C LEU A 223 2.06 -1.81 -1.87
N ALA A 224 3.32 -1.81 -1.48
CA ALA A 224 4.48 -1.75 -2.34
C ALA A 224 5.23 -3.08 -2.32
N PHE A 225 5.21 -3.80 -3.44
CA PHE A 225 5.95 -5.06 -3.62
C PHE A 225 7.33 -4.82 -4.21
N SER A 226 8.29 -5.67 -3.85
CA SER A 226 9.60 -5.73 -4.49
C SER A 226 9.47 -5.82 -6.01
N LEU A 227 10.36 -5.14 -6.74
CA LEU A 227 10.48 -5.30 -8.19
C LEU A 227 10.82 -6.75 -8.61
N ALA A 228 11.42 -7.53 -7.71
CA ALA A 228 11.72 -8.94 -7.92
C ALA A 228 10.50 -9.88 -7.72
N THR A 229 9.38 -9.38 -7.22
CA THR A 229 8.12 -10.15 -7.09
C THR A 229 7.52 -10.36 -8.47
N ALA A 230 7.01 -11.57 -8.75
CA ALA A 230 6.38 -11.86 -10.03
C ALA A 230 5.19 -10.91 -10.28
N ARG A 231 5.17 -10.27 -11.45
CA ARG A 231 4.15 -9.29 -11.83
C ARG A 231 2.73 -9.85 -11.76
N SER A 232 2.54 -11.11 -12.07
CA SER A 232 1.26 -11.81 -11.96
C SER A 232 0.69 -11.87 -10.54
N ILE A 233 1.55 -11.88 -9.50
CA ILE A 233 1.13 -11.77 -8.10
C ILE A 233 0.60 -10.36 -7.84
N VAL A 234 1.35 -9.34 -8.23
CA VAL A 234 0.98 -7.93 -8.03
C VAL A 234 -0.33 -7.59 -8.75
N GLU A 235 -0.48 -8.04 -10.01
CA GLU A 235 -1.70 -7.87 -10.81
C GLU A 235 -2.91 -8.58 -10.16
N ARG A 236 -2.74 -9.81 -9.66
CA ARG A 236 -3.80 -10.53 -8.94
C ARG A 236 -4.24 -9.78 -7.68
N TRP A 237 -3.30 -9.22 -6.93
CA TRP A 237 -3.59 -8.41 -5.75
C TRP A 237 -4.32 -7.11 -6.10
N GLN A 238 -3.95 -6.46 -7.22
CA GLN A 238 -4.66 -5.27 -7.69
C GLN A 238 -6.09 -5.62 -8.11
N VAL A 239 -6.30 -6.70 -8.85
CA VAL A 239 -7.63 -7.17 -9.24
C VAL A 239 -8.49 -7.44 -8.00
N ALA A 240 -7.95 -8.14 -7.01
CA ALA A 240 -8.66 -8.42 -5.75
C ALA A 240 -9.04 -7.13 -4.99
N LEU A 241 -8.16 -6.12 -4.98
CA LEU A 241 -8.45 -4.82 -4.38
C LEU A 241 -9.56 -4.08 -5.14
N ASP A 242 -9.54 -4.12 -6.47
CA ASP A 242 -10.55 -3.47 -7.30
C ASP A 242 -11.93 -4.17 -7.15
N GLU A 243 -11.95 -5.48 -6.97
CA GLU A 243 -13.15 -6.25 -6.61
C GLU A 243 -13.68 -5.87 -5.23
N MET A 244 -12.80 -5.81 -4.24
CA MET A 244 -13.13 -5.41 -2.87
C MET A 244 -13.72 -3.99 -2.79
N LYS A 245 -13.24 -3.08 -3.65
CA LYS A 245 -13.81 -1.73 -3.78
C LYS A 245 -15.19 -1.75 -4.42
N ARG A 246 -15.40 -2.59 -5.44
CA ARG A 246 -16.67 -2.70 -6.17
C ARG A 246 -17.78 -3.37 -5.37
N ASP A 247 -17.48 -4.41 -4.59
CA ASP A 247 -18.45 -5.13 -3.79
C ASP A 247 -18.80 -4.44 -2.46
N GLY A 248 -18.07 -3.37 -2.11
CA GLY A 248 -18.34 -2.54 -0.94
C GLY A 248 -17.61 -2.94 0.34
N GLU A 249 -16.88 -4.07 0.37
CA GLU A 249 -16.16 -4.50 1.57
C GLU A 249 -15.06 -3.49 1.96
N PHE A 250 -14.35 -2.94 0.97
CA PHE A 250 -13.39 -1.87 1.23
C PHE A 250 -14.05 -0.66 1.93
N THR A 251 -15.22 -0.26 1.45
CA THR A 251 -15.99 0.86 2.03
C THR A 251 -16.44 0.54 3.45
N ALA A 252 -16.85 -0.72 3.71
CA ALA A 252 -17.25 -1.15 5.04
C ALA A 252 -16.09 -1.10 6.03
N ILE A 253 -14.90 -1.58 5.65
CA ILE A 253 -13.67 -1.47 6.45
C ILE A 253 -13.32 0.00 6.67
N TYR A 254 -13.32 0.81 5.60
CA TYR A 254 -12.99 2.24 5.70
C TYR A 254 -13.87 2.96 6.73
N ARG A 255 -15.19 2.77 6.68
CA ARG A 255 -16.14 3.42 7.60
C ARG A 255 -16.01 2.97 9.04
N ARG A 256 -15.58 1.73 9.31
CA ARG A 256 -15.30 1.26 10.68
C ARG A 256 -14.13 2.01 11.31
N TRP A 257 -13.10 2.31 10.51
CA TRP A 257 -11.90 2.98 10.99
C TRP A 257 -11.99 4.50 10.94
N PHE A 258 -12.76 5.04 9.99
CA PHE A 258 -12.89 6.48 9.73
C PHE A 258 -14.35 6.91 9.62
N PRO A 259 -15.16 6.76 10.69
CA PRO A 259 -16.61 7.03 10.63
C PRO A 259 -16.94 8.48 10.26
N GLU A 260 -16.08 9.44 10.68
CA GLU A 260 -16.26 10.87 10.46
C GLU A 260 -15.56 11.39 9.19
N GLN A 261 -14.76 10.54 8.52
CA GLN A 261 -14.02 10.98 7.33
C GLN A 261 -14.82 10.74 6.05
N PRO A 262 -14.77 11.68 5.09
CA PRO A 262 -15.35 11.43 3.78
C PRO A 262 -14.59 10.29 3.07
N LEU A 263 -15.31 9.56 2.22
CA LEU A 263 -14.68 8.57 1.36
C LEU A 263 -13.71 9.27 0.39
N PRO A 264 -12.56 8.67 0.10
CA PRO A 264 -11.62 9.20 -0.90
C PRO A 264 -12.30 9.36 -2.27
N ALA A 265 -11.95 10.44 -2.99
CA ALA A 265 -12.60 10.77 -4.26
C ALA A 265 -12.48 9.64 -5.31
N TRP A 266 -11.33 8.94 -5.35
CA TRP A 266 -11.12 7.81 -6.25
C TRP A 266 -12.01 6.59 -5.93
N LEU A 267 -12.49 6.45 -4.69
CA LEU A 267 -13.45 5.39 -4.32
C LEU A 267 -14.85 5.72 -4.82
N LEU A 268 -15.20 7.00 -4.86
CA LEU A 268 -16.49 7.47 -5.37
C LEU A 268 -16.58 7.43 -6.91
N SER A 269 -15.46 7.59 -7.60
CA SER A 269 -15.40 7.60 -9.06
C SER A 269 -15.42 6.21 -9.71
N GLY A 270 -15.08 5.16 -8.98
CA GLY A 270 -15.07 3.77 -9.45
C GLY A 270 -16.41 3.03 -9.33
N SER A 271 -17.43 3.67 -8.78
CA SER A 271 -18.78 3.08 -8.57
C SER A 271 -19.78 3.40 -9.70
N ARG A 272 -19.30 3.79 -10.90
CA ARG A 272 -20.13 4.01 -12.10
C ARG A 272 -19.92 2.95 -13.15
#